data_cb0e345b5654fa53603aff15537113f7
#
_entry.id   cb0e345b5654fa53603aff15537113f7
#
_cell.length_a   1.000
_cell.length_b   1.000
_cell.length_c   1.000
_cell.angle_alpha   90.00
_cell.angle_beta   90.00
_cell.angle_gamma   90.00
#
_symmetry.space_group_name_H-M   'P 1'
#
loop_
_entity.id
_entity.type
_entity.pdbx_description
1 polymer ?
#
loop_
_entity_poly.entity_id
_entity_poly.type
_entity_poly.pdbx_seq_one_letter_code
_entity_poly.pdbx_strand_id
1 'polypeptide(L)'
;HLLYRIRKFPSLLPFAIFGAATIMSALGAGFFAVLAFFAPIAILLCKKTNTNLLVGALAANYGALCGHNFMISPGGIVFVGLMSQAGFTTQAYGYELAIFLASMIIPVLVLLVLGLFNKKNSTENSLLDMERPTAFEPIQKKTLSLIFGMIFIVLTFPLLDSIFPGTPFIKAIDKSIDVGLVSIIFAVIGLLMKLGNEKDIVKNVPWGTLIMICGIGMLISVAIKAGTVAMIASVVSSALPASIVPAVMAVIAGFMSFFSSTTGVVTPALFPIVPDLANASNIAPFTLFSSIVIGAQATAISPFSTGGSLLLSAVSDAERERMF
;
A
#
# COMPACT_ATOMS: atom_id res chain seq x y z
N HIS A 1 8.10 11.25 -17.24
CA HIS A 1 9.57 11.22 -17.42
C HIS A 1 10.12 9.79 -17.33
N LEU A 2 9.75 8.99 -16.32
CA LEU A 2 10.22 7.61 -16.18
C LEU A 2 9.82 6.75 -17.39
N LEU A 3 8.54 6.75 -17.75
CA LEU A 3 8.01 6.01 -18.91
C LEU A 3 8.68 6.43 -20.22
N TYR A 4 8.94 7.72 -20.40
CA TYR A 4 9.67 8.24 -21.57
C TYR A 4 11.10 7.70 -21.65
N ARG A 5 11.79 7.55 -20.51
CA ARG A 5 13.15 6.97 -20.48
C ARG A 5 13.18 5.49 -20.87
N ILE A 6 12.13 4.76 -20.52
CA ILE A 6 12.04 3.29 -20.70
C ILE A 6 11.40 2.92 -22.04
N ARG A 7 10.96 3.89 -22.85
CA ARG A 7 10.32 3.64 -24.17
C ARG A 7 11.11 2.76 -25.13
N LYS A 8 12.44 2.72 -24.97
CA LYS A 8 13.34 1.88 -25.77
C LYS A 8 13.34 0.40 -25.34
N PHE A 9 12.77 0.08 -24.18
CA PHE A 9 12.77 -1.25 -23.61
C PHE A 9 11.34 -1.67 -23.20
N PRO A 10 10.49 -2.09 -24.17
CA PRO A 10 9.09 -2.45 -23.89
C PRO A 10 8.93 -3.55 -22.84
N SER A 11 9.89 -4.47 -22.73
CA SER A 11 9.91 -5.51 -21.71
C SER A 11 10.01 -4.99 -20.27
N LEU A 12 10.54 -3.79 -20.08
CA LEU A 12 10.64 -3.13 -18.77
C LEU A 12 9.39 -2.31 -18.42
N LEU A 13 8.43 -2.20 -19.33
CA LEU A 13 7.23 -1.37 -19.14
C LEU A 13 6.42 -1.78 -17.89
N PRO A 14 6.12 -3.05 -17.61
CA PRO A 14 5.41 -3.44 -16.39
C PRO A 14 6.16 -3.03 -15.12
N PHE A 15 7.48 -3.22 -15.09
CA PHE A 15 8.31 -2.82 -13.95
C PHE A 15 8.36 -1.30 -13.76
N ALA A 16 8.35 -0.54 -14.86
CA ALA A 16 8.29 0.91 -14.80
C ALA A 16 6.95 1.41 -14.25
N ILE A 17 5.84 0.79 -14.67
CA ILE A 17 4.50 1.08 -14.16
C ILE A 17 4.44 0.72 -12.66
N PHE A 18 4.89 -0.47 -12.29
CA PHE A 18 4.97 -0.93 -10.91
C PHE A 18 5.78 0.05 -10.05
N GLY A 19 7.01 0.35 -10.44
CA GLY A 19 7.89 1.25 -9.68
C GLY A 19 7.34 2.68 -9.56
N ALA A 20 6.76 3.22 -10.64
CA ALA A 20 6.16 4.56 -10.62
C ALA A 20 4.92 4.59 -9.70
N ALA A 21 4.05 3.58 -9.78
CA ALA A 21 2.89 3.45 -8.91
C ALA A 21 3.31 3.27 -7.43
N THR A 22 4.34 2.45 -7.16
CA THR A 22 4.90 2.27 -5.82
C THR A 22 5.41 3.58 -5.25
N ILE A 23 6.22 4.32 -6.00
CA ILE A 23 6.77 5.60 -5.55
C ILE A 23 5.65 6.61 -5.27
N MET A 24 4.69 6.77 -6.17
CA MET A 24 3.60 7.72 -5.96
C MET A 24 2.73 7.36 -4.76
N SER A 25 2.44 6.08 -4.57
CA SER A 25 1.65 5.63 -3.43
C SER A 25 2.42 5.77 -2.11
N ALA A 26 3.72 5.45 -2.11
CA ALA A 26 4.60 5.63 -0.95
C ALA A 26 4.76 7.10 -0.55
N LEU A 27 4.74 8.02 -1.51
CA LEU A 27 4.77 9.47 -1.28
C LEU A 27 3.42 10.04 -0.76
N GLY A 28 2.45 9.21 -0.42
CA GLY A 28 1.23 9.61 0.26
C GLY A 28 0.00 9.81 -0.65
N ALA A 29 0.11 9.61 -1.98
CA ALA A 29 -1.05 9.74 -2.87
C ALA A 29 -2.15 8.70 -2.59
N GLY A 30 -1.81 7.61 -1.90
CA GLY A 30 -2.73 6.55 -1.50
C GLY A 30 -3.09 5.60 -2.63
N PHE A 31 -3.50 4.38 -2.24
CA PHE A 31 -3.79 3.28 -3.17
C PHE A 31 -4.80 3.65 -4.26
N PHE A 32 -5.97 4.16 -3.86
CA PHE A 32 -7.08 4.39 -4.80
C PHE A 32 -6.77 5.47 -5.84
N ALA A 33 -6.17 6.59 -5.42
CA ALA A 33 -5.81 7.68 -6.33
C ALA A 33 -4.73 7.25 -7.32
N VAL A 34 -3.72 6.53 -6.84
CA VAL A 34 -2.64 6.00 -7.68
C VAL A 34 -3.18 4.98 -8.67
N LEU A 35 -4.02 4.04 -8.23
CA LEU A 35 -4.61 3.04 -9.11
C LEU A 35 -5.52 3.67 -10.15
N ALA A 36 -6.40 4.60 -9.77
CA ALA A 36 -7.28 5.31 -10.71
C ALA A 36 -6.50 6.07 -11.80
N PHE A 37 -5.30 6.58 -11.46
CA PHE A 37 -4.42 7.26 -12.41
C PHE A 37 -3.63 6.28 -13.28
N PHE A 38 -3.02 5.24 -12.67
CA PHE A 38 -2.14 4.34 -13.41
C PHE A 38 -2.87 3.25 -14.20
N ALA A 39 -4.07 2.81 -13.78
CA ALA A 39 -4.79 1.76 -14.48
C ALA A 39 -5.10 2.10 -15.95
N PRO A 40 -5.70 3.25 -16.28
CA PRO A 40 -5.94 3.63 -17.67
C PRO A 40 -4.64 3.77 -18.48
N ILE A 41 -3.59 4.33 -17.87
CA ILE A 41 -2.29 4.53 -18.51
C ILE A 41 -1.64 3.18 -18.80
N ALA A 42 -1.64 2.25 -17.84
CA ALA A 42 -1.10 0.90 -17.99
C ALA A 42 -1.79 0.15 -19.13
N ILE A 43 -3.12 0.19 -19.16
CA ILE A 43 -3.94 -0.44 -20.20
C ILE A 43 -3.64 0.17 -21.57
N LEU A 44 -3.60 1.51 -21.69
CA LEU A 44 -3.27 2.19 -22.93
C LEU A 44 -1.87 1.82 -23.43
N LEU A 45 -0.88 1.79 -22.54
CA LEU A 45 0.50 1.46 -22.89
C LEU A 45 0.62 -0.01 -23.30
N CYS A 46 -0.05 -0.92 -22.61
CA CYS A 46 -0.08 -2.34 -22.98
C CYS A 46 -0.73 -2.57 -24.34
N LYS A 47 -1.79 -1.85 -24.68
CA LYS A 47 -2.39 -1.88 -26.04
C LYS A 47 -1.40 -1.41 -27.10
N LYS A 48 -0.72 -0.27 -26.88
CA LYS A 48 0.24 0.28 -27.82
C LYS A 48 1.48 -0.60 -28.03
N THR A 49 1.88 -1.35 -27.00
CA THR A 49 3.08 -2.23 -27.07
C THR A 49 2.72 -3.69 -27.33
N ASN A 50 1.45 -3.99 -27.58
CA ASN A 50 0.97 -5.38 -27.73
C ASN A 50 1.38 -6.30 -26.56
N THR A 51 1.47 -5.72 -25.34
CA THR A 51 1.75 -6.42 -24.09
C THR A 51 0.43 -6.89 -23.47
N ASN A 52 0.45 -7.99 -22.75
CA ASN A 52 -0.76 -8.52 -22.08
C ASN A 52 -1.33 -7.47 -21.10
N LEU A 53 -2.62 -7.15 -21.25
CA LEU A 53 -3.33 -6.17 -20.43
C LEU A 53 -3.33 -6.55 -18.95
N LEU A 54 -3.42 -7.84 -18.63
CA LEU A 54 -3.38 -8.34 -17.26
C LEU A 54 -2.05 -7.99 -16.57
N VAL A 55 -0.93 -8.11 -17.30
CA VAL A 55 0.39 -7.77 -16.75
C VAL A 55 0.49 -6.29 -16.40
N GLY A 56 -0.04 -5.41 -17.26
CA GLY A 56 -0.10 -3.97 -16.97
C GLY A 56 -1.03 -3.64 -15.80
N ALA A 57 -2.18 -4.28 -15.74
CA ALA A 57 -3.13 -4.13 -14.64
C ALA A 57 -2.54 -4.60 -13.30
N LEU A 58 -1.88 -5.77 -13.27
CA LEU A 58 -1.15 -6.29 -12.12
C LEU A 58 -0.04 -5.33 -11.68
N ALA A 59 0.75 -4.81 -12.62
CA ALA A 59 1.82 -3.86 -12.32
C ALA A 59 1.28 -2.58 -11.67
N ALA A 60 0.19 -2.02 -12.18
CA ALA A 60 -0.43 -0.82 -11.62
C ALA A 60 -1.03 -1.09 -10.22
N ASN A 61 -1.80 -2.18 -10.09
CA ASN A 61 -2.47 -2.53 -8.84
C ASN A 61 -1.48 -2.84 -7.71
N TYR A 62 -0.56 -3.75 -7.97
CA TYR A 62 0.41 -4.17 -6.94
C TYR A 62 1.47 -3.10 -6.68
N GLY A 63 1.82 -2.28 -7.68
CA GLY A 63 2.65 -1.10 -7.43
C GLY A 63 1.98 -0.13 -6.47
N ALA A 64 0.70 0.18 -6.70
CA ALA A 64 -0.06 1.04 -5.81
C ALA A 64 -0.22 0.44 -4.40
N LEU A 65 -0.48 -0.88 -4.29
CA LEU A 65 -0.60 -1.59 -3.01
C LEU A 65 0.72 -1.61 -2.23
N CYS A 66 1.83 -1.97 -2.88
CA CYS A 66 3.14 -2.00 -2.23
C CYS A 66 3.51 -0.61 -1.69
N GLY A 67 3.35 0.44 -2.50
CA GLY A 67 3.61 1.80 -2.03
C GLY A 67 2.68 2.24 -0.90
N HIS A 68 1.44 1.77 -0.91
CA HIS A 68 0.47 2.04 0.16
C HIS A 68 0.86 1.46 1.52
N ASN A 69 1.72 0.44 1.55
CA ASN A 69 2.25 -0.13 2.77
C ASN A 69 3.45 0.65 3.33
N PHE A 70 3.97 1.65 2.62
CA PHE A 70 5.11 2.40 3.16
C PHE A 70 4.70 3.22 4.38
N MET A 71 5.54 3.27 5.41
CA MET A 71 5.24 3.79 6.76
C MET A 71 4.62 5.19 6.83
N ILE A 72 4.84 6.05 5.83
CA ILE A 72 4.26 7.41 5.74
C ILE A 72 3.08 7.50 4.78
N SER A 73 2.75 6.41 4.09
CA SER A 73 1.56 6.33 3.25
C SER A 73 0.31 6.08 4.09
N PRO A 74 -0.89 6.35 3.55
CA PRO A 74 -2.12 6.14 4.30
C PRO A 74 -2.29 4.72 4.87
N GLY A 75 -1.87 3.68 4.14
CA GLY A 75 -1.94 2.30 4.62
C GLY A 75 -0.92 1.99 5.69
N GLY A 76 0.34 2.41 5.48
CA GLY A 76 1.40 2.22 6.46
C GLY A 76 1.07 2.90 7.80
N ILE A 77 0.51 4.12 7.77
CA ILE A 77 0.05 4.81 8.99
C ILE A 77 -1.03 4.00 9.72
N VAL A 78 -2.00 3.44 8.99
CA VAL A 78 -3.04 2.58 9.57
C VAL A 78 -2.41 1.32 10.20
N PHE A 79 -1.50 0.66 9.51
CA PHE A 79 -0.84 -0.55 10.02
C PHE A 79 0.00 -0.26 11.26
N VAL A 80 0.82 0.81 11.25
CA VAL A 80 1.57 1.25 12.43
C VAL A 80 0.64 1.56 13.60
N GLY A 81 -0.47 2.25 13.34
CA GLY A 81 -1.48 2.56 14.36
C GLY A 81 -2.11 1.31 14.97
N LEU A 82 -2.49 0.33 14.14
CA LEU A 82 -3.08 -0.93 14.59
C LEU A 82 -2.07 -1.79 15.36
N MET A 83 -0.82 -1.88 14.90
CA MET A 83 0.25 -2.59 15.62
C MET A 83 0.56 -1.93 16.97
N SER A 84 0.54 -0.58 17.02
CA SER A 84 0.72 0.17 18.26
C SER A 84 -0.41 -0.08 19.25
N GLN A 85 -1.67 -0.10 18.79
CA GLN A 85 -2.83 -0.44 19.61
C GLN A 85 -2.78 -1.90 20.10
N ALA A 86 -2.20 -2.79 19.32
CA ALA A 86 -1.95 -4.19 19.70
C ALA A 86 -0.75 -4.37 20.66
N GLY A 87 -0.13 -3.28 21.14
CA GLY A 87 0.95 -3.31 22.13
C GLY A 87 2.37 -3.28 21.57
N PHE A 88 2.57 -3.14 20.25
CA PHE A 88 3.88 -3.16 19.60
C PHE A 88 4.39 -1.75 19.22
N THR A 89 4.12 -0.74 20.04
CA THR A 89 4.41 0.67 19.73
C THR A 89 5.86 0.94 19.33
N THR A 90 6.83 0.32 20.00
CA THR A 90 8.26 0.50 19.71
C THR A 90 8.73 -0.27 18.47
N GLN A 91 8.08 -1.37 18.12
CA GLN A 91 8.43 -2.23 17.00
C GLN A 91 7.62 -1.91 15.73
N ALA A 92 6.53 -1.15 15.85
CA ALA A 92 5.55 -0.96 14.77
C ALA A 92 6.18 -0.43 13.47
N TYR A 93 7.04 0.56 13.56
CA TYR A 93 7.74 1.11 12.38
C TYR A 93 8.71 0.12 11.75
N GLY A 94 9.44 -0.66 12.56
CA GLY A 94 10.33 -1.70 12.06
C GLY A 94 9.56 -2.83 11.37
N TYR A 95 8.45 -3.26 11.95
CA TYR A 95 7.57 -4.25 11.36
C TYR A 95 6.94 -3.74 10.05
N GLU A 96 6.53 -2.48 10.02
CA GLU A 96 5.95 -1.88 8.82
C GLU A 96 6.94 -1.79 7.66
N LEU A 97 8.17 -1.35 7.93
CA LEU A 97 9.22 -1.35 6.91
C LEU A 97 9.46 -2.75 6.35
N ALA A 98 9.47 -3.75 7.21
CA ALA A 98 9.66 -5.13 6.80
C ALA A 98 8.42 -5.67 6.03
N ILE A 99 7.19 -5.31 6.41
CA ILE A 99 5.96 -5.62 5.66
C ILE A 99 6.02 -4.96 4.27
N PHE A 100 6.43 -3.71 4.19
CA PHE A 100 6.60 -3.00 2.92
C PHE A 100 7.57 -3.73 1.99
N LEU A 101 8.76 -4.10 2.48
CA LEU A 101 9.75 -4.84 1.70
C LEU A 101 9.26 -6.24 1.32
N ALA A 102 8.64 -6.96 2.25
CA ALA A 102 8.11 -8.31 2.01
C ALA A 102 6.96 -8.29 0.97
N SER A 103 6.10 -7.28 1.02
CA SER A 103 4.98 -7.14 0.07
C SER A 103 5.42 -6.91 -1.37
N MET A 104 6.64 -6.46 -1.62
CA MET A 104 7.20 -6.30 -2.96
C MET A 104 7.68 -7.62 -3.59
N ILE A 105 8.03 -8.61 -2.79
CA ILE A 105 8.69 -9.84 -3.27
C ILE A 105 7.77 -10.59 -4.24
N ILE A 106 6.54 -10.88 -3.82
CA ILE A 106 5.60 -11.67 -4.65
C ILE A 106 5.24 -10.94 -5.95
N PRO A 107 4.81 -9.66 -5.95
CA PRO A 107 4.52 -8.93 -7.18
C PRO A 107 5.70 -8.85 -8.15
N VAL A 108 6.90 -8.60 -7.64
CA VAL A 108 8.10 -8.55 -8.49
C VAL A 108 8.38 -9.91 -9.12
N LEU A 109 8.28 -11.02 -8.36
CA LEU A 109 8.43 -12.37 -8.89
C LEU A 109 7.35 -12.69 -9.93
N VAL A 110 6.10 -12.35 -9.67
CA VAL A 110 5.00 -12.55 -10.63
C VAL A 110 5.25 -11.78 -11.92
N LEU A 111 5.65 -10.50 -11.83
CA LEU A 111 5.96 -9.70 -13.01
C LEU A 111 7.18 -10.24 -13.79
N LEU A 112 8.19 -10.78 -13.10
CA LEU A 112 9.33 -11.43 -13.74
C LEU A 112 8.88 -12.69 -14.49
N VAL A 113 8.10 -13.57 -13.87
CA VAL A 113 7.59 -14.80 -14.49
C VAL A 113 6.71 -14.46 -15.68
N LEU A 114 5.73 -13.56 -15.52
CA LEU A 114 4.86 -13.14 -16.62
C LEU A 114 5.62 -12.42 -17.72
N GLY A 115 6.68 -11.69 -17.39
CA GLY A 115 7.57 -11.06 -18.36
C GLY A 115 8.32 -12.07 -19.23
N LEU A 116 8.72 -13.23 -18.68
CA LEU A 116 9.36 -14.32 -19.42
C LEU A 116 8.40 -14.98 -20.42
N PHE A 117 7.11 -15.10 -20.07
CA PHE A 117 6.09 -15.67 -20.94
C PHE A 117 5.50 -14.66 -21.95
N ASN A 118 5.82 -13.39 -21.80
CA ASN A 118 5.33 -12.35 -22.70
C ASN A 118 6.11 -12.46 -24.03
N LYS A 119 5.53 -13.16 -25.01
CA LYS A 119 6.12 -13.30 -26.35
C LYS A 119 6.40 -11.90 -26.91
N LYS A 120 7.64 -11.69 -27.36
CA LYS A 120 8.10 -10.54 -28.14
C LYS A 120 7.31 -10.38 -29.45
N ASN A 121 6.11 -9.85 -29.38
CA ASN A 121 5.45 -9.25 -30.53
C ASN A 121 5.61 -7.73 -30.43
N SER A 122 6.86 -7.31 -30.25
CA SER A 122 7.21 -5.90 -30.13
C SER A 122 7.05 -5.21 -31.46
N THR A 123 5.98 -4.48 -31.59
CA THR A 123 5.95 -3.33 -32.48
C THR A 123 6.78 -2.24 -31.78
N GLU A 124 8.10 -2.33 -31.92
CA GLU A 124 9.08 -1.42 -31.27
C GLU A 124 8.81 0.06 -31.54
N ASN A 125 8.06 0.39 -32.57
CA ASN A 125 7.87 1.75 -33.07
C ASN A 125 6.83 2.56 -32.32
N SER A 126 5.87 1.96 -31.62
CA SER A 126 4.73 2.72 -31.06
C SER A 126 5.03 3.51 -29.77
N LEU A 127 6.05 3.12 -29.02
CA LEU A 127 6.50 3.88 -27.84
C LEU A 127 7.52 5.00 -28.22
N LEU A 128 8.15 4.90 -29.40
CA LEU A 128 9.10 5.91 -29.84
C LEU A 128 8.42 7.24 -30.17
N ASP A 129 7.14 7.22 -30.53
CA ASP A 129 6.32 8.40 -30.84
C ASP A 129 5.85 9.18 -29.61
N MET A 130 6.24 8.77 -28.40
CA MET A 130 5.92 9.53 -27.19
C MET A 130 6.68 10.88 -27.19
N GLU A 131 5.93 11.97 -27.15
CA GLU A 131 6.49 13.31 -26.98
C GLU A 131 7.30 13.42 -25.69
N ARG A 132 8.37 14.21 -25.75
CA ARG A 132 9.18 14.48 -24.56
C ARG A 132 8.34 15.23 -23.53
N PRO A 133 8.24 14.71 -22.29
CA PRO A 133 7.48 15.41 -21.25
C PRO A 133 8.07 16.80 -20.99
N THR A 134 7.18 17.78 -20.83
CA THR A 134 7.56 19.14 -20.45
C THR A 134 8.27 19.17 -19.11
N ALA A 135 9.12 20.17 -18.90
CA ALA A 135 9.77 20.37 -17.60
C ALA A 135 8.72 20.64 -16.51
N PHE A 136 9.03 20.27 -15.26
CA PHE A 136 8.14 20.54 -14.13
C PHE A 136 7.88 22.04 -14.01
N GLU A 137 6.62 22.40 -13.88
CA GLU A 137 6.17 23.75 -13.59
C GLU A 137 6.62 24.21 -12.19
N PRO A 138 6.75 25.53 -11.96
CA PRO A 138 7.15 26.04 -10.65
C PRO A 138 6.26 25.57 -9.50
N ILE A 139 4.94 25.45 -9.74
CA ILE A 139 3.97 24.98 -8.75
C ILE A 139 4.22 23.51 -8.40
N GLN A 140 4.50 22.66 -9.41
CA GLN A 140 4.80 21.25 -9.20
C GLN A 140 6.10 21.06 -8.42
N LYS A 141 7.14 21.88 -8.69
CA LYS A 141 8.41 21.86 -7.94
C LYS A 141 8.20 22.24 -6.48
N LYS A 142 7.39 23.28 -6.20
CA LYS A 142 7.06 23.70 -4.84
C LYS A 142 6.30 22.62 -4.08
N THR A 143 5.29 22.01 -4.72
CA THR A 143 4.54 20.90 -4.13
C THR A 143 5.44 19.70 -3.81
N LEU A 144 6.31 19.34 -4.77
CA LEU A 144 7.27 18.25 -4.58
C LEU A 144 8.25 18.54 -3.44
N SER A 145 8.76 19.78 -3.36
CA SER A 145 9.65 20.22 -2.26
C SER A 145 8.95 20.14 -0.90
N LEU A 146 7.65 20.52 -0.82
CA LEU A 146 6.85 20.37 0.39
C LEU A 146 6.71 18.91 0.81
N ILE A 147 6.37 18.03 -0.13
CA ILE A 147 6.23 16.58 0.13
C ILE A 147 7.56 16.02 0.64
N PHE A 148 8.67 16.30 -0.04
CA PHE A 148 9.99 15.84 0.42
C PHE A 148 10.38 16.43 1.77
N GLY A 149 10.06 17.68 2.05
CA GLY A 149 10.29 18.31 3.35
C GLY A 149 9.50 17.62 4.47
N MET A 150 8.24 17.29 4.22
CA MET A 150 7.40 16.52 5.14
C MET A 150 8.00 15.13 5.42
N ILE A 151 8.33 14.39 4.36
CA ILE A 151 8.94 13.06 4.46
C ILE A 151 10.25 13.13 5.24
N PHE A 152 11.09 14.11 4.94
CA PHE A 152 12.36 14.30 5.63
C PHE A 152 12.16 14.48 7.14
N ILE A 153 11.24 15.34 7.56
CA ILE A 153 10.95 15.57 8.98
C ILE A 153 10.42 14.29 9.65
N VAL A 154 9.44 13.61 9.00
CA VAL A 154 8.80 12.41 9.57
C VAL A 154 9.79 11.25 9.71
N LEU A 155 10.72 11.08 8.75
CA LEU A 155 11.65 9.96 8.78
C LEU A 155 12.94 10.24 9.56
N THR A 156 13.35 11.52 9.70
CA THR A 156 14.65 11.85 10.30
C THR A 156 14.73 11.40 11.76
N PHE A 157 13.72 11.69 12.57
CA PHE A 157 13.80 11.43 14.02
C PHE A 157 13.69 9.93 14.38
N PRO A 158 12.78 9.14 13.81
CA PRO A 158 12.78 7.68 14.00
C PRO A 158 14.08 7.02 13.54
N LEU A 159 14.66 7.49 12.43
CA LEU A 159 15.95 6.98 11.95
C LEU A 159 17.09 7.37 12.89
N LEU A 160 17.11 8.61 13.38
CA LEU A 160 18.12 9.06 14.35
C LEU A 160 18.00 8.30 15.67
N ASP A 161 16.80 8.01 16.18
CA ASP A 161 16.60 7.21 17.39
C ASP A 161 17.09 5.75 17.19
N SER A 162 16.90 5.23 15.99
CA SER A 162 17.42 3.90 15.60
C SER A 162 18.95 3.85 15.51
N ILE A 163 19.60 4.93 15.02
CA ILE A 163 21.07 4.99 14.86
C ILE A 163 21.76 5.36 16.18
N PHE A 164 21.15 6.22 16.98
CA PHE A 164 21.68 6.72 18.25
C PHE A 164 20.73 6.40 19.42
N PRO A 165 20.50 5.12 19.71
CA PRO A 165 19.57 4.69 20.75
C PRO A 165 20.04 5.21 22.12
N GLY A 166 19.14 5.89 22.82
CA GLY A 166 19.39 6.39 24.19
C GLY A 166 19.74 7.86 24.31
N THR A 167 19.71 8.64 23.22
CA THR A 167 19.85 10.09 23.28
C THR A 167 18.53 10.73 23.74
N PRO A 168 18.42 11.31 24.98
CA PRO A 168 17.15 11.76 25.53
C PRO A 168 16.45 12.82 24.66
N PHE A 169 17.23 13.68 24.01
CA PHE A 169 16.73 14.73 23.14
C PHE A 169 16.06 14.17 21.87
N ILE A 170 16.71 13.21 21.19
CA ILE A 170 16.17 12.58 19.98
C ILE A 170 14.87 11.86 20.33
N LYS A 171 14.87 11.09 21.42
CA LYS A 171 13.71 10.33 21.88
C LYS A 171 12.54 11.21 22.32
N ALA A 172 12.81 12.36 22.91
CA ALA A 172 11.78 13.32 23.28
C ALA A 172 11.11 13.95 22.05
N ILE A 173 11.90 14.27 21.01
CA ILE A 173 11.36 14.82 19.75
C ILE A 173 10.63 13.72 18.97
N ASP A 174 11.19 12.52 18.85
CA ASP A 174 10.55 11.38 18.16
C ASP A 174 9.16 11.09 18.74
N LYS A 175 9.03 11.06 20.06
CA LYS A 175 7.72 10.94 20.74
C LYS A 175 6.74 12.06 20.43
N SER A 176 7.23 13.24 20.08
CA SER A 176 6.41 14.43 19.81
C SER A 176 6.03 14.55 18.33
N ILE A 177 6.73 13.83 17.44
CA ILE A 177 6.43 13.82 16.00
C ILE A 177 5.35 12.81 15.71
N ASP A 178 4.14 13.29 15.51
CA ASP A 178 3.02 12.54 14.98
C ASP A 178 2.88 12.81 13.47
N VAL A 179 2.86 11.75 12.66
CA VAL A 179 2.78 11.85 11.18
C VAL A 179 1.53 12.62 10.75
N GLY A 180 0.41 12.42 11.45
CA GLY A 180 -0.84 13.13 11.17
C GLY A 180 -0.71 14.62 11.42
N LEU A 181 -0.14 15.00 12.59
CA LEU A 181 0.10 16.41 12.93
C LEU A 181 1.03 17.10 11.94
N VAL A 182 2.16 16.46 11.60
CA VAL A 182 3.10 16.98 10.60
C VAL A 182 2.40 17.14 9.25
N SER A 183 1.61 16.16 8.82
CA SER A 183 0.87 16.19 7.55
C SER A 183 -0.14 17.35 7.52
N ILE A 184 -0.86 17.60 8.62
CA ILE A 184 -1.78 18.75 8.75
C ILE A 184 -1.02 20.08 8.62
N ILE A 185 0.11 20.23 9.32
CA ILE A 185 0.94 21.44 9.23
C ILE A 185 1.38 21.68 7.79
N PHE A 186 1.89 20.66 7.09
CA PHE A 186 2.33 20.79 5.71
C PHE A 186 1.16 21.03 4.74
N ALA A 187 -0.03 20.47 5.01
CA ALA A 187 -1.24 20.75 4.24
C ALA A 187 -1.64 22.24 4.39
N VAL A 188 -1.60 22.78 5.60
CA VAL A 188 -1.87 24.22 5.86
C VAL A 188 -0.84 25.09 5.15
N ILE A 189 0.46 24.76 5.22
CA ILE A 189 1.51 25.48 4.48
C ILE A 189 1.22 25.44 2.97
N GLY A 190 0.84 24.28 2.42
CA GLY A 190 0.47 24.14 1.01
C GLY A 190 -0.71 25.03 0.60
N LEU A 191 -1.74 25.14 1.45
CA LEU A 191 -2.87 26.05 1.26
C LEU A 191 -2.44 27.53 1.31
N LEU A 192 -1.63 27.93 2.29
CA LEU A 192 -1.08 29.28 2.38
C LEU A 192 -0.22 29.65 1.17
N MET A 193 0.52 28.68 0.62
CA MET A 193 1.28 28.85 -0.62
C MET A 193 0.40 28.80 -1.89
N LYS A 194 -0.92 28.65 -1.75
CA LYS A 194 -1.89 28.56 -2.85
C LYS A 194 -1.56 27.43 -3.85
N LEU A 195 -1.08 26.29 -3.35
CA LEU A 195 -0.76 25.11 -4.17
C LEU A 195 -1.98 24.26 -4.49
N GLY A 196 -3.11 24.50 -3.82
CA GLY A 196 -4.39 23.82 -4.04
C GLY A 196 -5.55 24.63 -3.48
N ASN A 197 -6.77 24.17 -3.80
CA ASN A 197 -8.01 24.75 -3.31
C ASN A 197 -8.53 23.93 -2.13
N GLU A 198 -8.87 24.58 -1.02
CA GLU A 198 -9.39 23.93 0.19
C GLU A 198 -10.60 23.03 -0.09
N LYS A 199 -11.56 23.52 -0.87
CA LYS A 199 -12.77 22.75 -1.21
C LYS A 199 -12.45 21.46 -1.96
N ASP A 200 -11.50 21.51 -2.88
CA ASP A 200 -11.09 20.35 -3.66
C ASP A 200 -10.30 19.36 -2.79
N ILE A 201 -9.46 19.85 -1.89
CA ILE A 201 -8.71 19.02 -0.95
C ILE A 201 -9.70 18.25 -0.05
N VAL A 202 -10.64 18.94 0.60
CA VAL A 202 -11.63 18.32 1.50
C VAL A 202 -12.53 17.34 0.74
N LYS A 203 -12.95 17.69 -0.49
CA LYS A 203 -13.78 16.82 -1.33
C LYS A 203 -13.06 15.51 -1.69
N ASN A 204 -11.75 15.56 -1.90
CA ASN A 204 -10.95 14.40 -2.30
C ASN A 204 -10.47 13.54 -1.10
N VAL A 205 -10.75 13.96 0.15
CA VAL A 205 -10.52 13.10 1.31
C VAL A 205 -11.42 11.85 1.18
N PRO A 206 -10.86 10.65 1.37
CA PRO A 206 -11.63 9.40 1.26
C PRO A 206 -12.50 9.17 2.52
N TRP A 207 -13.50 10.02 2.72
CA TRP A 207 -14.39 10.01 3.90
C TRP A 207 -15.04 8.66 4.16
N GLY A 208 -15.46 7.97 3.10
CA GLY A 208 -16.03 6.62 3.21
C GLY A 208 -15.06 5.63 3.85
N THR A 209 -13.80 5.67 3.46
CA THR A 209 -12.75 4.82 4.03
C THR A 209 -12.46 5.18 5.48
N LEU A 210 -12.39 6.47 5.82
CA LEU A 210 -12.17 6.92 7.19
C LEU A 210 -13.30 6.48 8.13
N ILE A 211 -14.56 6.69 7.73
CA ILE A 211 -15.74 6.28 8.50
C ILE A 211 -15.76 4.75 8.67
N MET A 212 -15.44 4.01 7.62
CA MET A 212 -15.37 2.54 7.67
C MET A 212 -14.30 2.06 8.66
N ILE A 213 -13.08 2.61 8.62
CA ILE A 213 -12.00 2.24 9.54
C ILE A 213 -12.39 2.55 10.99
N CYS A 214 -12.95 3.73 11.25
CA CYS A 214 -13.42 4.11 12.58
C CYS A 214 -14.54 3.19 13.08
N GLY A 215 -15.53 2.89 12.23
CA GLY A 215 -16.66 2.03 12.58
C GLY A 215 -16.23 0.59 12.87
N ILE A 216 -15.38 0.00 12.03
CA ILE A 216 -14.83 -1.34 12.25
C ILE A 216 -13.95 -1.34 13.51
N GLY A 217 -13.12 -0.32 13.72
CA GLY A 217 -12.30 -0.18 14.93
C GLY A 217 -13.13 -0.18 16.22
N MET A 218 -14.29 0.49 16.23
CA MET A 218 -15.22 0.44 17.36
C MET A 218 -15.78 -0.95 17.59
N LEU A 219 -16.23 -1.65 16.55
CA LEU A 219 -16.75 -3.02 16.66
C LEU A 219 -15.69 -3.99 17.19
N ILE A 220 -14.45 -3.87 16.71
CA ILE A 220 -13.33 -4.69 17.16
C ILE A 220 -12.99 -4.39 18.62
N SER A 221 -13.04 -3.13 19.06
CA SER A 221 -12.85 -2.78 20.47
C SER A 221 -13.87 -3.46 21.38
N VAL A 222 -15.12 -3.61 20.93
CA VAL A 222 -16.15 -4.38 21.62
C VAL A 222 -15.80 -5.87 21.66
N ALA A 223 -15.37 -6.45 20.51
CA ALA A 223 -15.00 -7.86 20.43
C ALA A 223 -13.79 -8.20 21.32
N ILE A 224 -12.79 -7.29 21.41
CA ILE A 224 -11.65 -7.45 22.33
C ILE A 224 -12.14 -7.49 23.79
N LYS A 225 -12.96 -6.51 24.19
CA LYS A 225 -13.51 -6.45 25.55
C LYS A 225 -14.41 -7.64 25.90
N ALA A 226 -15.10 -8.21 24.92
CA ALA A 226 -15.91 -9.41 25.07
C ALA A 226 -15.07 -10.71 25.14
N GLY A 227 -13.74 -10.65 24.97
CA GLY A 227 -12.87 -11.82 24.97
C GLY A 227 -12.93 -12.64 23.69
N THR A 228 -13.67 -12.21 22.67
CA THR A 228 -13.83 -12.95 21.40
C THR A 228 -12.51 -13.13 20.68
N VAL A 229 -11.65 -12.11 20.72
CA VAL A 229 -10.33 -12.12 20.09
C VAL A 229 -9.43 -13.18 20.72
N ALA A 230 -9.35 -13.21 22.05
CA ALA A 230 -8.58 -14.21 22.79
C ALA A 230 -9.13 -15.64 22.57
N MET A 231 -10.44 -15.80 22.49
CA MET A 231 -11.07 -17.09 22.18
C MET A 231 -10.69 -17.60 20.79
N ILE A 232 -10.75 -16.76 19.77
CA ILE A 232 -10.34 -17.11 18.40
C ILE A 232 -8.85 -17.51 18.39
N ALA A 233 -7.98 -16.72 19.02
CA ALA A 233 -6.55 -17.01 19.11
C ALA A 233 -6.29 -18.38 19.78
N SER A 234 -6.99 -18.70 20.86
CA SER A 234 -6.86 -19.99 21.56
C SER A 234 -7.34 -21.18 20.71
N VAL A 235 -8.44 -21.05 19.99
CA VAL A 235 -8.94 -22.09 19.07
C VAL A 235 -7.96 -22.34 17.95
N VAL A 236 -7.44 -21.29 17.32
CA VAL A 236 -6.48 -21.41 16.22
C VAL A 236 -5.17 -22.05 16.69
N SER A 237 -4.64 -21.61 17.83
CA SER A 237 -3.38 -22.14 18.37
C SER A 237 -3.48 -23.57 18.89
N SER A 238 -4.65 -23.98 19.39
CA SER A 238 -4.87 -25.37 19.86
C SER A 238 -5.15 -26.35 18.73
N ALA A 239 -5.78 -25.88 17.64
CA ALA A 239 -6.16 -26.71 16.52
C ALA A 239 -5.07 -26.93 15.47
N LEU A 240 -4.04 -26.04 15.42
CA LEU A 240 -3.06 -26.01 14.35
C LEU A 240 -1.63 -26.06 14.88
N PRO A 241 -0.72 -26.79 14.21
CA PRO A 241 0.72 -26.69 14.46
C PRO A 241 1.21 -25.25 14.24
N ALA A 242 2.10 -24.75 15.10
CA ALA A 242 2.61 -23.38 15.01
C ALA A 242 3.18 -23.02 13.63
N SER A 243 3.83 -23.95 12.94
CA SER A 243 4.40 -23.73 11.60
C SER A 243 3.35 -23.41 10.52
N ILE A 244 2.10 -23.81 10.72
CA ILE A 244 1.02 -23.63 9.74
C ILE A 244 0.20 -22.36 10.03
N VAL A 245 0.18 -21.88 11.27
CA VAL A 245 -0.61 -20.71 11.70
C VAL A 245 -0.42 -19.48 10.79
N PRO A 246 0.80 -19.07 10.40
CA PRO A 246 0.97 -17.93 9.50
C PRO A 246 0.31 -18.13 8.13
N ALA A 247 0.41 -19.36 7.57
CA ALA A 247 -0.22 -19.68 6.29
C ALA A 247 -1.76 -19.65 6.39
N VAL A 248 -2.32 -20.17 7.47
CA VAL A 248 -3.78 -20.14 7.71
C VAL A 248 -4.26 -18.70 7.88
N MET A 249 -3.54 -17.86 8.63
CA MET A 249 -3.86 -16.44 8.76
C MET A 249 -3.79 -15.71 7.40
N ALA A 250 -2.81 -16.05 6.54
CA ALA A 250 -2.73 -15.50 5.20
C ALA A 250 -3.94 -15.92 4.33
N VAL A 251 -4.37 -17.20 4.40
CA VAL A 251 -5.56 -17.70 3.67
C VAL A 251 -6.84 -17.02 4.17
N ILE A 252 -7.04 -16.89 5.49
CA ILE A 252 -8.19 -16.20 6.06
C ILE A 252 -8.20 -14.73 5.62
N ALA A 253 -7.06 -14.05 5.71
CA ALA A 253 -6.92 -12.66 5.27
C ALA A 253 -7.20 -12.50 3.77
N GLY A 254 -6.70 -13.43 2.95
CA GLY A 254 -6.96 -13.46 1.51
C GLY A 254 -8.44 -13.67 1.21
N PHE A 255 -9.09 -14.63 1.86
CA PHE A 255 -10.52 -14.85 1.69
C PHE A 255 -11.36 -13.62 2.08
N MET A 256 -11.06 -12.99 3.20
CA MET A 256 -11.72 -11.75 3.61
C MET A 256 -11.49 -10.62 2.60
N SER A 257 -10.25 -10.44 2.13
CA SER A 257 -9.87 -9.37 1.20
C SER A 257 -10.42 -9.58 -0.21
N PHE A 258 -10.75 -10.82 -0.57
CA PHE A 258 -11.38 -11.15 -1.86
C PHE A 258 -12.67 -10.36 -2.09
N PHE A 259 -13.44 -10.09 -1.01
CA PHE A 259 -14.71 -9.38 -1.02
C PHE A 259 -14.66 -8.00 -0.34
N SER A 260 -13.50 -7.58 0.16
CA SER A 260 -13.41 -6.37 0.98
C SER A 260 -12.10 -5.61 0.75
N SER A 261 -11.80 -4.65 1.64
CA SER A 261 -10.58 -3.86 1.64
C SER A 261 -9.56 -4.41 2.64
N THR A 262 -8.32 -4.61 2.21
CA THR A 262 -7.21 -4.99 3.10
C THR A 262 -7.08 -4.03 4.28
N THR A 263 -6.93 -2.73 3.99
CA THR A 263 -6.68 -1.69 5.01
C THR A 263 -7.95 -1.32 5.79
N GLY A 264 -9.11 -1.33 5.12
CA GLY A 264 -10.36 -0.89 5.75
C GLY A 264 -11.07 -1.96 6.58
N VAL A 265 -10.85 -3.24 6.28
CA VAL A 265 -11.58 -4.36 6.91
C VAL A 265 -10.64 -5.41 7.48
N VAL A 266 -9.75 -5.97 6.65
CA VAL A 266 -9.00 -7.16 7.03
C VAL A 266 -8.00 -6.88 8.14
N THR A 267 -7.15 -5.86 7.99
CA THR A 267 -6.13 -5.56 9.00
C THR A 267 -6.72 -5.06 10.32
N PRO A 268 -7.75 -4.18 10.35
CA PRO A 268 -8.42 -3.86 11.60
C PRO A 268 -9.04 -5.07 12.29
N ALA A 269 -9.53 -6.05 11.54
CA ALA A 269 -10.13 -7.26 12.10
C ALA A 269 -9.10 -8.26 12.66
N LEU A 270 -7.96 -8.44 11.96
CA LEU A 270 -7.04 -9.52 12.29
C LEU A 270 -5.80 -9.06 13.09
N PHE A 271 -5.37 -7.82 13.00
CA PHE A 271 -4.20 -7.35 13.76
C PHE A 271 -4.37 -7.43 15.28
N PRO A 272 -5.56 -7.14 15.87
CA PRO A 272 -5.77 -7.31 17.30
C PRO A 272 -5.64 -8.74 17.83
N ILE A 273 -5.77 -9.76 16.96
CA ILE A 273 -5.62 -11.17 17.33
C ILE A 273 -4.15 -11.56 17.45
N VAL A 274 -3.25 -10.84 16.78
CA VAL A 274 -1.82 -11.21 16.66
C VAL A 274 -1.10 -11.35 18.00
N PRO A 275 -1.27 -10.47 19.01
CA PRO A 275 -0.56 -10.62 20.29
C PRO A 275 -0.85 -11.97 20.97
N ASP A 276 -2.13 -12.31 21.10
CA ASP A 276 -2.57 -13.54 21.76
C ASP A 276 -2.13 -14.78 20.96
N LEU A 277 -2.30 -14.73 19.65
CA LEU A 277 -1.93 -15.83 18.76
C LEU A 277 -0.41 -16.04 18.70
N ALA A 278 0.39 -14.98 18.68
CA ALA A 278 1.84 -15.03 18.71
C ALA A 278 2.34 -15.68 19.99
N ASN A 279 1.79 -15.27 21.14
CA ASN A 279 2.12 -15.84 22.45
C ASN A 279 1.72 -17.32 22.55
N ALA A 280 0.48 -17.65 22.16
CA ALA A 280 -0.04 -19.01 22.26
C ALA A 280 0.66 -20.01 21.33
N SER A 281 1.12 -19.55 20.16
CA SER A 281 1.80 -20.38 19.15
C SER A 281 3.32 -20.26 19.19
N ASN A 282 3.90 -19.42 20.07
CA ASN A 282 5.33 -19.10 20.14
C ASN A 282 5.92 -18.66 18.77
N ILE A 283 5.17 -17.80 18.06
CA ILE A 283 5.57 -17.27 16.74
C ILE A 283 5.90 -15.78 16.89
N ALA A 284 6.93 -15.32 16.15
CA ALA A 284 7.24 -13.90 16.12
C ALA A 284 6.04 -13.08 15.58
N PRO A 285 5.57 -12.03 16.28
CA PRO A 285 4.42 -11.22 15.87
C PRO A 285 4.54 -10.67 14.45
N PHE A 286 5.74 -10.28 14.05
CA PHE A 286 6.06 -9.82 12.70
C PHE A 286 5.62 -10.82 11.63
N THR A 287 5.84 -12.12 11.83
CA THR A 287 5.48 -13.16 10.85
C THR A 287 3.96 -13.19 10.63
N LEU A 288 3.19 -13.02 11.70
CA LEU A 288 1.72 -13.01 11.61
C LEU A 288 1.18 -11.73 10.95
N PHE A 289 1.69 -10.55 11.33
CA PHE A 289 1.33 -9.30 10.67
C PHE A 289 1.64 -9.34 9.17
N SER A 290 2.84 -9.79 8.80
CA SER A 290 3.26 -9.92 7.39
C SER A 290 2.40 -10.92 6.63
N SER A 291 2.09 -12.08 7.21
CA SER A 291 1.24 -13.10 6.60
C SER A 291 -0.18 -12.58 6.32
N ILE A 292 -0.76 -11.84 7.27
CA ILE A 292 -2.08 -11.23 7.10
C ILE A 292 -2.06 -10.23 5.94
N VAL A 293 -1.09 -9.32 5.89
CA VAL A 293 -1.02 -8.31 4.84
C VAL A 293 -0.77 -8.94 3.47
N ILE A 294 0.20 -9.85 3.36
CA ILE A 294 0.55 -10.52 2.11
C ILE A 294 -0.63 -11.36 1.61
N GLY A 295 -1.28 -12.12 2.50
CA GLY A 295 -2.46 -12.91 2.17
C GLY A 295 -3.61 -12.04 1.67
N ALA A 296 -3.92 -10.95 2.37
CA ALA A 296 -4.96 -10.02 1.96
C ALA A 296 -4.65 -9.36 0.61
N GLN A 297 -3.41 -8.97 0.37
CA GLN A 297 -3.00 -8.34 -0.88
C GLN A 297 -2.95 -9.30 -2.06
N ALA A 298 -2.71 -10.59 -1.84
CA ALA A 298 -2.73 -11.60 -2.90
C ALA A 298 -4.06 -11.64 -3.66
N THR A 299 -5.17 -11.34 -2.99
CA THR A 299 -6.52 -11.33 -3.56
C THR A 299 -7.08 -9.95 -3.89
N ALA A 300 -6.29 -8.89 -3.68
CA ALA A 300 -6.72 -7.50 -3.88
C ALA A 300 -7.01 -7.12 -5.34
N ILE A 301 -6.69 -7.99 -6.31
CA ILE A 301 -7.08 -7.85 -7.72
C ILE A 301 -8.43 -8.50 -8.03
N SER A 302 -9.04 -9.19 -7.09
CA SER A 302 -10.36 -9.80 -7.28
C SER A 302 -11.37 -8.77 -7.80
N PRO A 303 -12.20 -9.10 -8.80
CA PRO A 303 -13.24 -8.19 -9.29
C PRO A 303 -14.22 -7.74 -8.21
N PHE A 304 -14.34 -8.50 -7.14
CA PHE A 304 -15.20 -8.18 -5.99
C PHE A 304 -14.49 -7.34 -4.92
N SER A 305 -13.17 -7.20 -5.01
CA SER A 305 -12.39 -6.29 -4.14
C SER A 305 -12.49 -4.84 -4.62
N THR A 306 -12.18 -3.90 -3.73
CA THR A 306 -12.18 -2.47 -4.07
C THR A 306 -11.15 -2.14 -5.17
N GLY A 307 -9.98 -2.80 -5.15
CA GLY A 307 -8.93 -2.60 -6.15
C GLY A 307 -9.30 -3.16 -7.51
N GLY A 308 -9.80 -4.39 -7.55
CA GLY A 308 -10.20 -5.04 -8.80
C GLY A 308 -11.39 -4.35 -9.48
N SER A 309 -12.40 -3.90 -8.71
CA SER A 309 -13.52 -3.14 -9.26
C SER A 309 -13.07 -1.81 -9.87
N LEU A 310 -12.08 -1.14 -9.27
CA LEU A 310 -11.50 0.08 -9.81
C LEU A 310 -10.71 -0.17 -11.10
N LEU A 311 -9.94 -1.27 -11.17
CA LEU A 311 -9.28 -1.70 -12.41
C LEU A 311 -10.29 -1.98 -13.52
N LEU A 312 -11.36 -2.70 -13.21
CA LEU A 312 -12.41 -3.02 -14.19
C LEU A 312 -13.10 -1.77 -14.74
N SER A 313 -13.22 -0.72 -13.93
CA SER A 313 -13.80 0.56 -14.40
C SER A 313 -12.94 1.27 -15.46
N ALA A 314 -11.65 0.95 -15.52
CA ALA A 314 -10.70 1.51 -16.48
C ALA A 314 -10.62 0.74 -17.80
N VAL A 315 -11.34 -0.38 -17.93
CA VAL A 315 -11.29 -1.30 -19.08
C VAL A 315 -12.65 -1.30 -19.78
N SER A 316 -12.68 -1.40 -21.12
CA SER A 316 -13.92 -1.55 -21.88
C SER A 316 -14.60 -2.91 -21.60
N ASP A 317 -15.94 -2.99 -21.77
CA ASP A 317 -16.70 -4.20 -21.46
C ASP A 317 -16.19 -5.45 -22.21
N ALA A 318 -15.83 -5.29 -23.50
CA ALA A 318 -15.26 -6.39 -24.31
C ALA A 318 -13.88 -6.88 -23.80
N GLU A 319 -13.16 -6.06 -23.08
CA GLU A 319 -11.86 -6.39 -22.52
C GLU A 319 -11.95 -6.99 -21.12
N ARG A 320 -13.01 -6.64 -20.36
CA ARG A 320 -13.31 -7.23 -19.05
C ARG A 320 -13.45 -8.75 -19.16
N GLU A 321 -14.19 -9.26 -20.15
CA GLU A 321 -14.36 -10.69 -20.39
C GLU A 321 -13.05 -11.42 -20.71
N ARG A 322 -12.03 -10.70 -21.22
CA ARG A 322 -10.71 -11.28 -21.53
C ARG A 322 -9.73 -11.22 -20.38
N MET A 323 -9.98 -10.37 -19.40
CA MET A 323 -9.08 -10.21 -18.24
C MET A 323 -9.45 -11.13 -17.08
N PHE A 324 -10.69 -11.57 -17.00
CA PHE A 324 -11.25 -12.43 -15.95
C PHE A 324 -12.03 -13.60 -16.54
#